data_90b4b77a5fc9083727a0d70b7e50eb4f
#
_entry.id   90b4b77a5fc9083727a0d70b7e50eb4f
#
_cell.length_a   1.000
_cell.length_b   1.000
_cell.length_c   1.000
_cell.angle_alpha   90.00
_cell.angle_beta   90.00
_cell.angle_gamma   90.00
#
_symmetry.space_group_name_H-M   'P 1'
#
loop_
_entity.id
_entity.type
_entity.pdbx_description
1 polymer ?
#
loop_
_entity_poly.entity_id
_entity_poly.type
_entity_poly.pdbx_seq_one_letter_code
_entity_poly.pdbx_strand_id
1 'polypeptide(L)'
;MVDGLPVEACRIDVWLWRARLTKTRALASTLAAEGRIRLTRAGAQTRLDKASRTVRPGDELVFALAGRVTAVRVLELGLRRGPPAEARALYEPVSAT
;
A
#
# COMPACT_ATOMS: atom_id res chain seq x y z
N MET A 1 -1.27 -15.58 -24.61
CA MET A 1 -1.17 -15.51 -23.20
C MET A 1 0.25 -15.17 -22.75
N VAL A 2 0.36 -14.28 -21.85
CA VAL A 2 1.69 -13.82 -21.41
C VAL A 2 2.18 -14.63 -20.25
N ASP A 3 2.29 -15.88 -20.44
CA ASP A 3 2.82 -16.75 -19.41
C ASP A 3 4.24 -16.38 -19.08
N GLY A 4 4.58 -16.45 -17.84
CA GLY A 4 5.93 -16.21 -17.42
C GLY A 4 6.24 -14.76 -17.08
N LEU A 5 5.33 -13.81 -17.33
CA LEU A 5 5.54 -12.46 -16.84
C LEU A 5 5.21 -12.43 -15.35
N PRO A 6 6.15 -11.96 -14.52
CA PRO A 6 5.88 -11.89 -13.09
C PRO A 6 4.78 -10.86 -12.82
N VAL A 7 3.95 -11.14 -11.84
CA VAL A 7 3.00 -10.15 -11.36
C VAL A 7 3.79 -9.10 -10.59
N GLU A 8 3.59 -7.83 -10.92
CA GLU A 8 4.23 -6.76 -10.18
C GLU A 8 3.68 -6.74 -8.76
N ALA A 9 4.56 -6.80 -7.80
CA ALA A 9 4.20 -6.77 -6.39
C ALA A 9 5.32 -6.13 -5.59
N CYS A 10 4.96 -5.48 -4.50
CA CYS A 10 5.90 -4.81 -3.62
C CYS A 10 5.45 -5.05 -2.18
N ARG A 11 6.42 -5.25 -1.28
CA ARG A 11 6.09 -5.39 0.14
C ARG A 11 5.34 -4.16 0.62
N ILE A 12 4.33 -4.37 1.47
CA ILE A 12 3.49 -3.27 1.95
C ILE A 12 4.30 -2.24 2.73
N ASP A 13 5.27 -2.67 3.54
CA ASP A 13 6.06 -1.73 4.31
C ASP A 13 6.93 -0.83 3.41
N VAL A 14 7.46 -1.40 2.34
CA VAL A 14 8.26 -0.65 1.37
C VAL A 14 7.37 0.31 0.59
N TRP A 15 6.21 -0.16 0.13
CA TRP A 15 5.34 0.67 -0.69
C TRP A 15 4.78 1.87 0.07
N LEU A 16 4.30 1.66 1.30
CA LEU A 16 3.79 2.77 2.13
C LEU A 16 4.87 3.83 2.37
N TRP A 17 6.11 3.39 2.55
CA TRP A 17 7.23 4.29 2.73
C TRP A 17 7.58 5.04 1.43
N ARG A 18 7.60 4.34 0.29
CA ARG A 18 7.83 4.97 -1.01
C ARG A 18 6.76 6.00 -1.33
N ALA A 19 5.51 5.70 -1.02
CA ALA A 19 4.37 6.58 -1.26
C ALA A 19 4.28 7.74 -0.25
N ARG A 20 5.20 7.78 0.73
CA ARG A 20 5.24 8.77 1.80
C ARG A 20 3.96 8.82 2.65
N LEU A 21 3.23 7.71 2.67
CA LEU A 21 2.07 7.56 3.54
C LEU A 21 2.48 7.27 4.97
N THR A 22 3.68 6.71 5.17
CA THR A 22 4.31 6.59 6.48
C THR A 22 5.67 7.27 6.43
N LYS A 23 6.08 7.85 7.54
CA LYS A 23 7.37 8.54 7.64
C LYS A 23 8.55 7.58 7.53
N THR A 24 8.39 6.36 8.05
CA THR A 24 9.45 5.38 8.07
C THR A 24 8.92 4.02 7.64
N ARG A 25 9.83 3.15 7.19
CA ARG A 25 9.47 1.75 6.91
C ARG A 25 9.08 1.03 8.20
N ALA A 26 9.74 1.37 9.31
CA ALA A 26 9.44 0.76 10.60
C ALA A 26 7.98 0.99 11.00
N LEU A 27 7.47 2.20 10.79
CA LEU A 27 6.07 2.49 11.09
C LEU A 27 5.15 1.67 10.20
N ALA A 28 5.45 1.57 8.92
CA ALA A 28 4.66 0.76 7.99
C ALA A 28 4.68 -0.71 8.39
N SER A 29 5.84 -1.24 8.78
CA SER A 29 5.97 -2.62 9.25
C SER A 29 5.11 -2.86 10.49
N THR A 30 5.12 -1.93 11.42
CA THR A 30 4.32 -2.04 12.65
C THR A 30 2.83 -2.07 12.32
N LEU A 31 2.37 -1.18 11.46
CA LEU A 31 0.95 -1.15 11.09
C LEU A 31 0.51 -2.49 10.48
N ALA A 32 1.32 -3.03 9.58
CA ALA A 32 0.99 -4.30 8.93
C ALA A 32 1.03 -5.46 9.93
N ALA A 33 2.07 -5.53 10.74
CA ALA A 33 2.23 -6.62 11.69
C ALA A 33 1.13 -6.63 12.77
N GLU A 34 0.61 -5.44 13.12
CA GLU A 34 -0.46 -5.32 14.10
C GLU A 34 -1.86 -5.52 13.52
N GLY A 35 -1.96 -5.84 12.24
CA GLY A 35 -3.24 -6.08 11.60
C GLY A 35 -4.05 -4.81 11.36
N ARG A 36 -3.40 -3.67 11.21
CA ARG A 36 -4.06 -2.37 11.06
C ARG A 36 -4.30 -1.95 9.63
N ILE A 37 -3.92 -2.79 8.67
CA ILE A 37 -4.10 -2.49 7.25
C ILE A 37 -5.05 -3.50 6.65
N ARG A 38 -6.10 -3.02 5.98
CA ARG A 38 -6.99 -3.86 5.21
C ARG A 38 -6.73 -3.64 3.74
N LEU A 39 -6.66 -4.74 3.00
CA LEU A 39 -6.41 -4.71 1.57
C LEU A 39 -7.62 -5.30 0.85
N THR A 40 -8.10 -4.60 -0.18
CA THR A 40 -9.15 -5.11 -1.05
C THR A 40 -8.58 -5.37 -2.43
N ARG A 41 -8.73 -6.60 -2.90
CA ARG A 41 -8.26 -7.02 -4.21
C ARG A 41 -9.38 -7.80 -4.87
N ALA A 42 -9.79 -7.35 -6.07
CA ALA A 42 -10.85 -8.02 -6.81
C ALA A 42 -12.10 -8.25 -5.96
N GLY A 43 -12.48 -7.27 -5.16
CA GLY A 43 -13.65 -7.31 -4.30
C GLY A 43 -13.49 -8.08 -2.99
N ALA A 44 -12.37 -8.75 -2.78
CA ALA A 44 -12.12 -9.51 -1.56
C ALA A 44 -11.26 -8.71 -0.60
N GLN A 45 -11.74 -8.54 0.62
CA GLN A 45 -11.02 -7.79 1.65
C GLN A 45 -10.26 -8.75 2.57
N THR A 46 -9.00 -8.41 2.84
CA THR A 46 -8.13 -9.19 3.71
C THR A 46 -7.42 -8.24 4.66
N ARG A 47 -7.30 -8.63 5.91
CA ARG A 47 -6.48 -7.89 6.86
C ARG A 47 -5.05 -8.39 6.75
N LEU A 48 -4.11 -7.48 6.53
CA LEU A 48 -2.70 -7.84 6.47
C LEU A 48 -2.18 -8.14 7.87
N ASP A 49 -1.29 -9.11 7.96
CA ASP A 49 -0.77 -9.58 9.25
C ASP A 49 0.76 -9.59 9.32
N LYS A 50 1.42 -9.23 8.22
CA LYS A 50 2.88 -9.21 8.13
C LYS A 50 3.35 -8.06 7.26
N ALA A 51 4.47 -7.47 7.62
CA ALA A 51 5.10 -6.40 6.83
C ALA A 51 5.55 -6.87 5.45
N SER A 52 5.77 -8.17 5.30
CA SER A 52 6.23 -8.75 4.02
C SER A 52 5.09 -9.05 3.05
N ARG A 53 3.84 -8.89 3.46
CA ARG A 53 2.72 -9.04 2.53
C ARG A 53 2.86 -8.03 1.41
N THR A 54 2.45 -8.43 0.22
CA THR A 54 2.68 -7.60 -0.97
C THR A 54 1.41 -6.93 -1.45
N VAL A 55 1.60 -5.78 -2.09
CA VAL A 55 0.53 -5.05 -2.78
C VAL A 55 0.82 -5.04 -4.26
N ARG A 56 -0.23 -4.84 -5.05
CA ARG A 56 -0.17 -4.78 -6.51
C ARG A 56 -0.94 -3.56 -6.98
N PRO A 57 -0.61 -3.03 -8.16
CA PRO A 57 -1.44 -1.98 -8.75
C PRO A 57 -2.90 -2.43 -8.81
N GLY A 58 -3.80 -1.55 -8.42
CA GLY A 58 -5.22 -1.83 -8.36
C GLY A 58 -5.73 -2.22 -6.99
N ASP A 59 -4.86 -2.62 -6.07
CA ASP A 59 -5.27 -2.93 -4.71
C ASP A 59 -5.73 -1.66 -4.00
N GLU A 60 -6.72 -1.81 -3.10
CA GLU A 60 -7.16 -0.70 -2.25
C GLU A 60 -6.73 -1.00 -0.83
N LEU A 61 -6.22 0.04 -0.16
CA LEU A 61 -5.73 -0.08 1.20
C LEU A 61 -6.49 0.88 2.11
N VAL A 62 -6.86 0.39 3.30
CA VAL A 62 -7.48 1.22 4.33
C VAL A 62 -6.68 1.03 5.61
N PHE A 63 -6.27 2.12 6.21
CA PHE A 63 -5.53 2.07 7.47
C PHE A 63 -5.75 3.37 8.23
N ALA A 64 -5.52 3.33 9.55
CA ALA A 64 -5.59 4.51 10.40
C ALA A 64 -4.19 4.92 10.80
N LEU A 65 -3.89 6.19 10.70
CA LEU A 65 -2.60 6.73 11.08
C LEU A 65 -2.83 8.08 11.73
N ALA A 66 -2.26 8.27 12.93
CA ALA A 66 -2.39 9.51 13.69
C ALA A 66 -3.88 9.92 13.87
N GLY A 67 -4.73 8.95 14.12
CA GLY A 67 -6.15 9.19 14.36
C GLY A 67 -6.98 9.43 13.10
N ARG A 68 -6.40 9.29 11.92
CA ARG A 68 -7.10 9.52 10.66
C ARG A 68 -7.18 8.23 9.86
N VAL A 69 -8.37 7.93 9.36
CA VAL A 69 -8.56 6.79 8.44
C VAL A 69 -8.18 7.25 7.04
N THR A 70 -7.31 6.49 6.40
CA THR A 70 -6.82 6.78 5.05
C THR A 70 -7.19 5.61 4.15
N ALA A 71 -7.78 5.91 3.00
CA ALA A 71 -8.13 4.91 2.00
C ALA A 71 -7.52 5.33 0.67
N VAL A 72 -6.70 4.46 0.09
CA VAL A 72 -6.00 4.75 -1.16
C VAL A 72 -6.04 3.53 -2.08
N ARG A 73 -5.96 3.80 -3.39
CA ARG A 73 -5.76 2.74 -4.39
C ARG A 73 -4.32 2.81 -4.86
N VAL A 74 -3.66 1.66 -4.92
CA VAL A 74 -2.31 1.55 -5.45
C VAL A 74 -2.38 1.72 -6.97
N LEU A 75 -1.64 2.69 -7.50
CA LEU A 75 -1.53 2.92 -8.95
C LEU A 75 -0.23 2.36 -9.48
N GLU A 76 0.88 2.66 -8.82
CA GLU A 76 2.20 2.22 -9.21
C GLU A 76 2.99 1.84 -7.97
N LEU A 77 3.95 0.97 -8.13
CA LEU A 77 4.76 0.49 -7.00
C LEU A 77 5.95 1.39 -6.72
N GLY A 78 6.40 2.13 -7.71
CA GLY A 78 7.58 2.98 -7.56
C GLY A 78 8.87 2.16 -7.52
N LEU A 79 9.99 2.86 -7.55
CA LEU A 79 11.31 2.23 -7.48
C LEU A 79 12.09 2.73 -6.27
N ARG A 80 11.62 3.80 -5.65
CA ARG A 80 12.31 4.45 -4.55
C ARG A 80 11.36 5.35 -3.79
N ARG A 81 11.82 5.83 -2.64
CA ARG A 81 11.13 6.90 -1.93
C ARG A 81 11.56 8.22 -2.54
N GLY A 82 10.77 8.69 -3.50
CA GLY A 82 11.07 9.94 -4.19
C GLY A 82 10.50 11.17 -3.50
N PRO A 83 10.63 12.35 -4.13
CA PRO A 83 10.04 13.56 -3.59
C PRO A 83 8.51 13.47 -3.52
N PRO A 84 7.85 14.35 -2.75
CA PRO A 84 6.40 14.25 -2.53
C PRO A 84 5.55 14.17 -3.80
N ALA A 85 5.91 14.93 -4.83
CA ALA A 85 5.15 14.89 -6.08
C ALA A 85 5.21 13.52 -6.76
N GLU A 86 6.39 12.90 -6.74
CA GLU A 86 6.59 11.56 -7.30
C GLU A 86 5.84 10.52 -6.46
N ALA A 87 5.89 10.66 -5.15
CA ALA A 87 5.20 9.75 -4.25
C ALA A 87 3.68 9.79 -4.44
N ARG A 88 3.12 10.97 -4.67
CA ARG A 88 1.67 11.11 -4.89
C ARG A 88 1.19 10.46 -6.17
N ALA A 89 2.08 10.23 -7.12
CA ALA A 89 1.72 9.51 -8.34
C ALA A 89 1.56 8.00 -8.13
N LEU A 90 1.97 7.47 -6.97
CA LEU A 90 1.89 6.05 -6.69
C LEU A 90 0.50 5.61 -6.24
N TYR A 91 -0.37 6.53 -5.89
CA TYR A 91 -1.69 6.19 -5.37
C TYR A 91 -2.71 7.27 -5.70
N GLU A 92 -3.97 6.94 -5.53
CA GLU A 92 -5.06 7.90 -5.56
C GLU A 92 -5.96 7.67 -4.35
N PRO A 93 -6.57 8.73 -3.81
CA PRO A 93 -7.51 8.56 -2.72
C PRO A 93 -8.74 7.78 -3.17
N VAL A 94 -9.28 6.96 -2.27
CA VAL A 94 -10.53 6.24 -2.50
C VAL A 94 -11.60 6.93 -1.69
N SER A 95 -12.70 7.30 -2.33
CA SER A 95 -13.80 7.93 -1.64
C SER A 95 -14.47 6.93 -0.71
N ALA A 96 -14.68 7.34 0.54
CA ALA A 96 -15.29 6.50 1.56
C ALA A 96 -16.79 6.80 1.69
N THR A 97 -17.49 6.83 0.60
CA THR A 97 -18.94 7.04 0.65
C THR A 97 -19.69 5.75 0.82
#